data_79f433241392c594780a9003b12d085b
#
_entry.id   79f433241392c594780a9003b12d085b
#
_cell.length_a   1.000
_cell.length_b   1.000
_cell.length_c   1.000
_cell.angle_alpha   90.00
_cell.angle_beta   90.00
_cell.angle_gamma   90.00
#
_symmetry.space_group_name_H-M   'P 1'
#
loop_
_entity.id
_entity.type
_entity.pdbx_description
1 polymer ?
#
loop_
_entity_poly.entity_id
_entity_poly.type
_entity_poly.pdbx_seq_one_letter_code
_entity_poly.pdbx_strand_id
1 'polypeptide(L)'
;IASGPQDGSLQLLVRQSQRADGTPGAASHWLCEAMALGTSLPLRIRMHSGFRMEGNGQRPVIFIGNGTGLAGLAAHIKARVQQRQWDHWLLLGERSPQHDRLLDAPLQQLLAHGQLARLDRAWSRDVPQPSYVQQLLAQHADSVRAWVARGAAIYVCGSRQGMAQGVHEVLREILGSGPLQELTTSRRYRRDVY
;
A
#
# COMPACT_ATOMS: atom_id res chain seq x y z
N ILE A 1 -10.09 -2.58 2.38
CA ILE A 1 -10.16 -3.76 3.26
C ILE A 1 -8.75 -4.10 3.71
N ALA A 2 -8.54 -4.23 5.03
CA ALA A 2 -7.25 -4.52 5.65
C ALA A 2 -7.19 -5.94 6.26
N SER A 3 -8.23 -6.72 6.10
CA SER A 3 -8.34 -8.10 6.61
C SER A 3 -8.37 -9.13 5.49
N GLY A 4 -7.93 -10.34 5.80
CA GLY A 4 -8.08 -11.52 4.96
C GLY A 4 -9.30 -12.37 5.37
N PRO A 5 -9.67 -13.38 4.55
CA PRO A 5 -10.79 -14.27 4.86
C PRO A 5 -10.66 -15.03 6.19
N GLN A 6 -9.40 -15.24 6.65
CA GLN A 6 -9.08 -16.01 7.86
C GLN A 6 -9.21 -15.18 9.15
N ASP A 7 -9.39 -13.85 9.05
CA ASP A 7 -9.41 -12.97 10.23
C ASP A 7 -10.75 -13.02 11.00
N GLY A 8 -11.77 -13.71 10.48
CA GLY A 8 -13.09 -13.81 11.09
C GLY A 8 -13.85 -12.49 11.17
N SER A 9 -13.27 -11.41 10.68
CA SER A 9 -13.85 -10.05 10.69
C SER A 9 -13.41 -9.26 9.46
N LEU A 10 -14.27 -8.33 9.02
CA LEU A 10 -13.93 -7.37 7.98
C LEU A 10 -13.35 -6.11 8.61
N GLN A 11 -12.09 -5.84 8.36
CA GLN A 11 -11.41 -4.62 8.82
C GLN A 11 -11.33 -3.60 7.68
N LEU A 12 -11.76 -2.38 7.95
CA LEU A 12 -11.67 -1.26 7.02
C LEU A 12 -10.74 -0.19 7.58
N LEU A 13 -9.86 0.33 6.75
CA LEU A 13 -9.12 1.55 7.04
C LEU A 13 -9.82 2.70 6.33
N VAL A 14 -10.43 3.58 7.11
CA VAL A 14 -11.21 4.71 6.59
C VAL A 14 -10.53 6.01 7.00
N ARG A 15 -10.28 6.89 6.02
CA ARG A 15 -9.87 8.27 6.28
C ARG A 15 -11.08 9.18 6.12
N GLN A 16 -11.33 10.00 7.13
CA GLN A 16 -12.34 11.03 7.02
C GLN A 16 -11.95 12.01 5.91
N SER A 17 -12.84 12.19 4.95
CA SER A 17 -12.68 13.12 3.84
C SER A 17 -13.44 14.40 4.09
N GLN A 18 -13.00 15.48 3.46
CA GLN A 18 -13.70 16.76 3.40
C GLN A 18 -14.00 17.08 1.94
N ARG A 19 -15.14 17.70 1.70
CA ARG A 19 -15.51 18.25 0.39
C ARG A 19 -14.77 19.55 0.15
N ALA A 20 -14.84 20.08 -1.07
CA ALA A 20 -14.20 21.34 -1.44
C ALA A 20 -14.71 22.54 -0.62
N ASP A 21 -15.94 22.49 -0.15
CA ASP A 21 -16.57 23.51 0.72
C ASP A 21 -16.23 23.35 2.21
N GLY A 22 -15.34 22.38 2.56
CA GLY A 22 -14.93 22.10 3.94
C GLY A 22 -15.89 21.19 4.70
N THR A 23 -17.06 20.82 4.13
CA THR A 23 -17.99 19.90 4.81
C THR A 23 -17.45 18.47 4.84
N PRO A 24 -17.73 17.70 5.93
CA PRO A 24 -17.31 16.31 5.99
C PRO A 24 -17.93 15.46 4.88
N GLY A 25 -17.14 14.51 4.34
CA GLY A 25 -17.64 13.53 3.40
C GLY A 25 -18.66 12.60 4.09
N ALA A 26 -19.88 12.49 3.57
CA ALA A 26 -21.00 11.84 4.23
C ALA A 26 -20.67 10.42 4.73
N ALA A 27 -20.15 9.54 3.85
CA ALA A 27 -19.86 8.15 4.21
C ALA A 27 -18.70 8.05 5.22
N SER A 28 -17.60 8.79 4.99
CA SER A 28 -16.45 8.73 5.88
C SER A 28 -16.72 9.35 7.25
N HIS A 29 -17.47 10.43 7.32
CA HIS A 29 -17.91 11.02 8.58
C HIS A 29 -18.82 10.06 9.35
N TRP A 30 -19.82 9.48 8.68
CA TRP A 30 -20.72 8.53 9.32
C TRP A 30 -19.97 7.33 9.88
N LEU A 31 -19.06 6.73 9.12
CA LEU A 31 -18.28 5.58 9.57
C LEU A 31 -17.30 5.91 10.71
N CYS A 32 -16.72 7.12 10.71
CA CYS A 32 -15.69 7.48 11.69
C CYS A 32 -16.25 8.08 12.98
N GLU A 33 -17.42 8.76 12.92
CA GLU A 33 -17.91 9.57 14.05
C GLU A 33 -19.36 9.29 14.43
N ALA A 34 -20.26 9.10 13.45
CA ALA A 34 -21.70 9.06 13.72
C ALA A 34 -22.23 7.63 13.96
N MET A 35 -21.55 6.61 13.45
CA MET A 35 -22.02 5.23 13.57
C MET A 35 -21.79 4.69 14.98
N ALA A 36 -22.86 4.32 15.67
CA ALA A 36 -22.78 3.68 16.99
C ALA A 36 -22.21 2.26 16.89
N LEU A 37 -21.48 1.84 17.91
CA LEU A 37 -21.02 0.46 18.04
C LEU A 37 -22.21 -0.51 18.07
N GLY A 38 -22.09 -1.63 17.37
CA GLY A 38 -23.17 -2.62 17.23
C GLY A 38 -24.15 -2.32 16.10
N THR A 39 -24.01 -1.21 15.38
CA THR A 39 -24.85 -0.91 14.20
C THR A 39 -24.56 -1.90 13.08
N SER A 40 -25.62 -2.51 12.54
CA SER A 40 -25.51 -3.37 11.35
C SER A 40 -25.36 -2.52 10.08
N LEU A 41 -24.38 -2.86 9.25
CA LEU A 41 -24.10 -2.17 8.00
C LEU A 41 -24.16 -3.16 6.83
N PRO A 42 -25.03 -2.96 5.82
CA PRO A 42 -25.02 -3.78 4.62
C PRO A 42 -23.80 -3.46 3.78
N LEU A 43 -23.00 -4.47 3.49
CA LEU A 43 -21.78 -4.35 2.70
C LEU A 43 -21.85 -5.21 1.43
N ARG A 44 -21.32 -4.68 0.33
CA ARG A 44 -21.11 -5.45 -0.89
C ARG A 44 -19.62 -5.50 -1.21
N ILE A 45 -19.04 -6.68 -1.14
CA ILE A 45 -17.65 -6.91 -1.55
C ILE A 45 -17.63 -7.10 -3.07
N ARG A 46 -16.87 -6.26 -3.76
CA ARG A 46 -16.60 -6.40 -5.20
C ARG A 46 -15.27 -7.09 -5.41
N MET A 47 -15.25 -8.06 -6.30
CA MET A 47 -14.03 -8.73 -6.71
C MET A 47 -13.15 -7.76 -7.51
N HIS A 48 -11.90 -7.61 -7.09
CA HIS A 48 -10.89 -6.85 -7.84
C HIS A 48 -9.78 -7.78 -8.32
N SER A 49 -10.01 -8.47 -9.44
CA SER A 49 -9.08 -9.44 -10.02
C SER A 49 -7.73 -8.81 -10.41
N GLY A 50 -7.73 -7.52 -10.77
CA GLY A 50 -6.52 -6.78 -11.17
C GLY A 50 -5.45 -6.64 -10.07
N PHE A 51 -5.82 -6.80 -8.79
CA PHE A 51 -4.91 -6.57 -7.67
C PHE A 51 -4.65 -7.81 -6.79
N ARG A 52 -4.96 -9.02 -7.29
CA ARG A 52 -4.70 -10.27 -6.59
C ARG A 52 -3.25 -10.73 -6.75
N MET A 53 -2.75 -11.51 -5.79
CA MET A 53 -1.39 -12.06 -5.84
C MET A 53 -1.22 -13.11 -6.95
N GLU A 54 -2.22 -13.94 -7.21
CA GLU A 54 -2.21 -15.00 -8.26
C GLU A 54 -0.81 -15.63 -8.47
N GLY A 55 -0.25 -15.57 -9.67
CA GLY A 55 1.09 -16.09 -10.00
C GLY A 55 2.28 -15.39 -9.33
N ASN A 56 2.03 -14.38 -8.49
CA ASN A 56 3.07 -13.65 -7.75
C ASN A 56 3.22 -14.10 -6.29
N GLY A 57 2.43 -15.06 -5.82
CA GLY A 57 2.40 -15.49 -4.42
C GLY A 57 3.74 -15.94 -3.86
N GLN A 58 4.59 -16.55 -4.68
CA GLN A 58 5.92 -17.05 -4.29
C GLN A 58 7.08 -16.12 -4.66
N ARG A 59 6.81 -14.99 -5.30
CA ARG A 59 7.85 -14.05 -5.72
C ARG A 59 8.23 -13.10 -4.59
N PRO A 60 9.44 -12.51 -4.60
CA PRO A 60 9.70 -11.27 -3.87
C PRO A 60 8.68 -10.20 -4.29
N VAL A 61 8.27 -9.33 -3.36
CA VAL A 61 7.28 -8.28 -3.67
C VAL A 61 7.70 -6.94 -3.12
N ILE A 62 7.63 -5.90 -3.97
CA ILE A 62 7.73 -4.52 -3.55
C ILE A 62 6.31 -3.96 -3.45
N PHE A 63 5.88 -3.61 -2.25
CA PHE A 63 4.61 -2.94 -1.98
C PHE A 63 4.86 -1.44 -1.85
N ILE A 64 4.12 -0.63 -2.60
CA ILE A 64 4.25 0.83 -2.60
C ILE A 64 2.87 1.44 -2.41
N GLY A 65 2.74 2.31 -1.43
CA GLY A 65 1.44 2.93 -1.20
C GLY A 65 1.47 4.20 -0.39
N ASN A 66 0.30 4.83 -0.27
CA ASN A 66 0.11 5.95 0.63
C ASN A 66 -1.25 5.92 1.34
N GLY A 67 -1.28 6.44 2.56
CA GLY A 67 -2.50 6.60 3.33
C GLY A 67 -3.31 5.30 3.43
N THR A 68 -4.60 5.36 3.10
CA THR A 68 -5.51 4.20 3.18
C THR A 68 -5.20 3.09 2.17
N GLY A 69 -4.36 3.34 1.17
CA GLY A 69 -3.82 2.30 0.30
C GLY A 69 -3.05 1.22 1.05
N LEU A 70 -2.52 1.55 2.24
CA LEU A 70 -1.92 0.56 3.13
C LEU A 70 -2.87 -0.59 3.46
N ALA A 71 -4.18 -0.40 3.51
CA ALA A 71 -5.14 -1.45 3.83
C ALA A 71 -5.01 -2.67 2.90
N GLY A 72 -5.06 -2.44 1.58
CA GLY A 72 -4.91 -3.50 0.57
C GLY A 72 -3.53 -4.15 0.60
N LEU A 73 -2.48 -3.37 0.81
CA LEU A 73 -1.11 -3.86 0.93
C LEU A 73 -0.92 -4.70 2.20
N ALA A 74 -1.45 -4.25 3.33
CA ALA A 74 -1.39 -4.97 4.60
C ALA A 74 -2.13 -6.31 4.54
N ALA A 75 -3.28 -6.37 3.86
CA ALA A 75 -3.99 -7.62 3.63
C ALA A 75 -3.14 -8.62 2.83
N HIS A 76 -2.42 -8.15 1.79
CA HIS A 76 -1.49 -8.99 1.04
C HIS A 76 -0.29 -9.45 1.87
N ILE A 77 0.34 -8.53 2.64
CA ILE A 77 1.45 -8.86 3.54
C ILE A 77 1.01 -9.95 4.53
N LYS A 78 -0.14 -9.77 5.17
CA LYS A 78 -0.70 -10.71 6.14
C LYS A 78 -0.94 -12.10 5.53
N ALA A 79 -1.56 -12.16 4.35
CA ALA A 79 -1.79 -13.41 3.64
C ALA A 79 -0.46 -14.11 3.27
N ARG A 80 0.57 -13.36 2.87
CA ARG A 80 1.90 -13.89 2.57
C ARG A 80 2.60 -14.43 3.82
N VAL A 81 2.52 -13.71 4.94
CA VAL A 81 3.08 -14.17 6.23
C VAL A 81 2.46 -15.50 6.65
N GLN A 82 1.14 -15.66 6.51
CA GLN A 82 0.45 -16.93 6.77
C GLN A 82 0.95 -18.08 5.87
N GLN A 83 1.36 -17.76 4.65
CA GLN A 83 1.94 -18.70 3.68
C GLN A 83 3.47 -18.88 3.85
N ARG A 84 4.06 -18.33 4.93
CA ARG A 84 5.50 -18.33 5.20
C ARG A 84 6.34 -17.70 4.08
N GLN A 85 5.77 -16.66 3.43
CA GLN A 85 6.45 -15.84 2.43
C GLN A 85 6.80 -14.50 3.05
N TRP A 86 8.08 -14.21 3.27
CA TRP A 86 8.52 -13.04 4.02
C TRP A 86 9.35 -12.05 3.18
N ASP A 87 9.68 -12.44 1.96
CA ASP A 87 10.47 -11.62 1.03
C ASP A 87 9.59 -10.54 0.39
N HIS A 88 9.25 -9.54 1.20
CA HIS A 88 8.53 -8.35 0.76
C HIS A 88 9.05 -7.08 1.41
N TRP A 89 9.04 -6.02 0.63
CA TRP A 89 9.50 -4.69 0.96
C TRP A 89 8.32 -3.72 0.87
N LEU A 90 8.03 -2.98 1.93
CA LEU A 90 6.97 -1.96 1.97
C LEU A 90 7.57 -0.56 1.95
N LEU A 91 7.22 0.24 0.92
CA LEU A 91 7.43 1.69 0.88
C LEU A 91 6.09 2.39 1.13
N LEU A 92 6.00 3.20 2.16
CA LEU A 92 4.75 3.83 2.59
C LEU A 92 4.89 5.35 2.71
N GLY A 93 4.03 6.07 1.98
CA GLY A 93 3.87 7.52 2.11
C GLY A 93 2.75 7.87 3.08
N GLU A 94 3.05 8.67 4.08
CA GLU A 94 2.10 9.18 5.07
C GLU A 94 2.27 10.70 5.21
N ARG A 95 1.42 11.36 6.01
CA ARG A 95 1.49 12.82 6.16
C ARG A 95 2.43 13.24 7.27
N SER A 96 2.22 12.72 8.47
CA SER A 96 2.91 13.17 9.69
C SER A 96 3.40 11.98 10.51
N PRO A 97 4.67 11.98 10.95
CA PRO A 97 5.20 10.92 11.77
C PRO A 97 4.58 10.87 13.18
N GLN A 98 3.93 11.95 13.62
CA GLN A 98 3.28 12.02 14.92
C GLN A 98 1.83 11.52 14.90
N HIS A 99 1.12 11.69 13.76
CA HIS A 99 -0.33 11.50 13.70
C HIS A 99 -0.79 10.43 12.70
N ASP A 100 0.02 10.07 11.71
CA ASP A 100 -0.39 9.19 10.60
C ASP A 100 0.37 7.87 10.55
N ARG A 101 0.79 7.32 11.68
CA ARG A 101 1.47 6.01 11.76
C ARG A 101 0.47 4.86 11.65
N LEU A 102 -0.13 4.72 10.48
CA LEU A 102 -1.10 3.67 10.23
C LEU A 102 -0.47 2.29 10.37
N LEU A 103 -1.13 1.40 11.15
CA LEU A 103 -0.68 0.03 11.40
C LEU A 103 0.78 -0.08 11.86
N ASP A 104 1.32 0.93 12.59
CA ASP A 104 2.74 0.97 12.94
C ASP A 104 3.16 -0.23 13.78
N ALA A 105 2.49 -0.48 14.91
CA ALA A 105 2.87 -1.59 15.79
C ALA A 105 2.84 -2.96 15.10
N PRO A 106 1.80 -3.36 14.34
CA PRO A 106 1.83 -4.59 13.55
C PRO A 106 2.98 -4.65 12.53
N LEU A 107 3.27 -3.56 11.82
CA LEU A 107 4.33 -3.53 10.82
C LEU A 107 5.73 -3.64 11.47
N GLN A 108 5.95 -2.98 12.60
CA GLN A 108 7.19 -3.09 13.37
C GLN A 108 7.39 -4.51 13.92
N GLN A 109 6.32 -5.16 14.39
CA GLN A 109 6.38 -6.56 14.82
C GLN A 109 6.80 -7.49 13.67
N LEU A 110 6.20 -7.33 12.50
CA LEU A 110 6.57 -8.11 11.31
C LEU A 110 8.05 -7.91 10.93
N LEU A 111 8.52 -6.67 10.98
CA LEU A 111 9.92 -6.33 10.71
C LEU A 111 10.86 -6.97 11.74
N ALA A 112 10.56 -6.86 13.03
CA ALA A 112 11.36 -7.42 14.13
C ALA A 112 11.45 -8.95 14.07
N HIS A 113 10.38 -9.62 13.61
CA HIS A 113 10.37 -11.08 13.45
C HIS A 113 10.91 -11.56 12.08
N GLY A 114 11.43 -10.67 11.24
CA GLY A 114 11.92 -11.01 9.90
C GLY A 114 10.81 -11.43 8.92
N GLN A 115 9.55 -11.16 9.26
CA GLN A 115 8.37 -11.46 8.45
C GLN A 115 8.01 -10.34 7.47
N LEU A 116 8.72 -9.22 7.52
CA LEU A 116 8.76 -8.14 6.56
C LEU A 116 10.25 -7.82 6.34
N ALA A 117 10.76 -8.02 5.14
CA ALA A 117 12.18 -7.87 4.85
C ALA A 117 12.66 -6.42 4.98
N ARG A 118 11.79 -5.45 4.62
CA ARG A 118 12.12 -4.04 4.67
C ARG A 118 10.88 -3.16 4.76
N LEU A 119 10.98 -2.08 5.54
CA LEU A 119 9.96 -1.02 5.67
C LEU A 119 10.64 0.34 5.55
N ASP A 120 10.24 1.12 4.57
CA ASP A 120 10.65 2.52 4.42
C ASP A 120 9.42 3.43 4.43
N ARG A 121 9.52 4.58 5.10
CA ARG A 121 8.44 5.56 5.22
C ARG A 121 8.87 6.92 4.72
N ALA A 122 7.97 7.59 4.00
CA ALA A 122 8.08 8.97 3.57
C ALA A 122 7.00 9.81 4.26
N TRP A 123 7.34 11.01 4.71
CA TRP A 123 6.47 11.90 5.46
C TRP A 123 6.27 13.21 4.70
N SER A 124 5.08 13.39 4.11
CA SER A 124 4.83 14.54 3.23
C SER A 124 4.61 15.87 3.97
N ARG A 125 4.41 15.83 5.28
CA ARG A 125 4.26 17.01 6.14
C ARG A 125 5.27 17.05 7.28
N ASP A 126 6.38 16.36 7.12
CA ASP A 126 7.49 16.43 8.06
C ASP A 126 8.33 17.67 7.76
N VAL A 127 8.29 18.64 8.66
CA VAL A 127 9.06 19.89 8.53
C VAL A 127 10.37 19.74 9.33
N PRO A 128 11.52 20.11 8.77
CA PRO A 128 11.76 20.88 7.55
C PRO A 128 11.94 20.07 6.25
N GLN A 129 11.86 18.76 6.27
CA GLN A 129 12.18 17.91 5.09
C GLN A 129 11.01 17.01 4.67
N PRO A 130 9.97 17.59 4.02
CA PRO A 130 8.88 16.80 3.50
C PRO A 130 9.39 15.83 2.42
N SER A 131 8.94 14.59 2.47
CA SER A 131 9.28 13.58 1.47
C SER A 131 8.04 12.83 0.99
N TYR A 132 8.07 12.37 -0.25
CA TYR A 132 7.00 11.57 -0.84
C TYR A 132 7.53 10.18 -1.20
N VAL A 133 6.63 9.20 -1.24
CA VAL A 133 7.01 7.80 -1.50
C VAL A 133 7.74 7.61 -2.84
N GLN A 134 7.41 8.38 -3.88
CA GLN A 134 8.11 8.35 -5.17
C GLN A 134 9.56 8.87 -5.07
N GLN A 135 9.83 9.85 -4.21
CA GLN A 135 11.19 10.33 -3.95
C GLN A 135 12.00 9.28 -3.20
N LEU A 136 11.38 8.66 -2.20
CA LEU A 136 11.99 7.56 -1.46
C LEU A 136 12.30 6.36 -2.38
N LEU A 137 11.41 6.05 -3.31
CA LEU A 137 11.61 5.02 -4.33
C LEU A 137 12.82 5.35 -5.23
N ALA A 138 12.96 6.61 -5.67
CA ALA A 138 14.10 7.07 -6.46
C ALA A 138 15.43 6.96 -5.69
N GLN A 139 15.45 7.31 -4.40
CA GLN A 139 16.62 7.17 -3.54
C GLN A 139 17.10 5.72 -3.42
N HIS A 140 16.20 4.76 -3.59
CA HIS A 140 16.49 3.33 -3.50
C HIS A 140 16.53 2.62 -4.87
N ALA A 141 16.86 3.35 -5.94
CA ALA A 141 16.83 2.85 -7.31
C ALA A 141 17.59 1.52 -7.49
N ASP A 142 18.79 1.39 -6.93
CA ASP A 142 19.60 0.16 -7.04
C ASP A 142 18.95 -1.02 -6.31
N SER A 143 18.35 -0.77 -5.15
CA SER A 143 17.56 -1.80 -4.45
C SER A 143 16.37 -2.26 -5.29
N VAL A 144 15.66 -1.33 -5.94
CA VAL A 144 14.54 -1.66 -6.83
C VAL A 144 15.01 -2.54 -7.99
N ARG A 145 16.12 -2.17 -8.65
CA ARG A 145 16.72 -2.99 -9.73
C ARG A 145 17.07 -4.39 -9.24
N ALA A 146 17.73 -4.49 -8.09
CA ALA A 146 18.12 -5.77 -7.50
C ALA A 146 16.92 -6.65 -7.17
N TRP A 147 15.85 -6.10 -6.62
CA TRP A 147 14.62 -6.84 -6.34
C TRP A 147 13.94 -7.32 -7.63
N VAL A 148 13.83 -6.46 -8.64
CA VAL A 148 13.23 -6.81 -9.92
C VAL A 148 14.04 -7.88 -10.64
N ALA A 149 15.38 -7.83 -10.60
CA ALA A 149 16.28 -8.84 -11.15
C ALA A 149 16.10 -10.22 -10.47
N ARG A 150 15.77 -10.24 -9.16
CA ARG A 150 15.40 -11.45 -8.43
C ARG A 150 13.99 -11.97 -8.75
N GLY A 151 13.29 -11.35 -9.67
CA GLY A 151 11.94 -11.74 -10.08
C GLY A 151 10.81 -11.08 -9.30
N ALA A 152 11.06 -10.01 -8.57
CA ALA A 152 10.03 -9.34 -7.75
C ALA A 152 8.84 -8.85 -8.57
N ALA A 153 7.66 -8.91 -7.97
CA ALA A 153 6.47 -8.20 -8.42
C ALA A 153 6.33 -6.86 -7.68
N ILE A 154 5.65 -5.90 -8.28
CA ILE A 154 5.44 -4.56 -7.73
C ILE A 154 3.93 -4.31 -7.62
N TYR A 155 3.48 -3.94 -6.43
CA TYR A 155 2.07 -3.64 -6.14
C TYR A 155 1.95 -2.20 -5.62
N VAL A 156 1.15 -1.37 -6.30
CA VAL A 156 0.95 0.04 -5.94
C VAL A 156 -0.50 0.26 -5.54
N CYS A 157 -0.73 0.80 -4.33
CA CYS A 157 -2.08 1.06 -3.82
C CYS A 157 -2.19 2.43 -3.15
N GLY A 158 -3.23 3.19 -3.50
CA GLY A 158 -3.55 4.48 -2.89
C GLY A 158 -3.95 5.56 -3.87
N SER A 159 -3.57 6.81 -3.60
CA SER A 159 -4.00 7.97 -4.38
C SER A 159 -3.58 7.90 -5.85
N ARG A 160 -4.59 8.02 -6.74
CA ARG A 160 -4.36 8.08 -8.19
C ARG A 160 -3.59 9.35 -8.57
N GLN A 161 -3.99 10.50 -8.01
CA GLN A 161 -3.33 11.76 -8.27
C GLN A 161 -2.05 11.90 -7.44
N GLY A 162 -0.97 12.33 -8.09
CA GLY A 162 0.33 12.55 -7.47
C GLY A 162 1.10 11.26 -7.18
N MET A 163 0.64 10.40 -6.27
CA MET A 163 1.42 9.23 -5.85
C MET A 163 1.55 8.18 -6.95
N ALA A 164 0.45 7.66 -7.49
CA ALA A 164 0.52 6.55 -8.43
C ALA A 164 1.17 6.92 -9.77
N GLN A 165 0.97 8.15 -10.21
CA GLN A 165 1.63 8.69 -11.40
C GLN A 165 3.13 8.87 -11.14
N GLY A 166 3.51 9.54 -10.04
CA GLY A 166 4.90 9.77 -9.69
C GLY A 166 5.67 8.46 -9.47
N VAL A 167 5.07 7.47 -8.82
CA VAL A 167 5.66 6.12 -8.69
C VAL A 167 5.86 5.47 -10.05
N HIS A 168 4.90 5.59 -10.98
CA HIS A 168 5.04 5.02 -12.32
C HIS A 168 6.17 5.67 -13.12
N GLU A 169 6.29 6.99 -13.05
CA GLU A 169 7.35 7.75 -13.72
C GLU A 169 8.73 7.36 -13.16
N VAL A 170 8.88 7.32 -11.86
CA VAL A 170 10.13 6.90 -11.20
C VAL A 170 10.48 5.45 -11.52
N LEU A 171 9.51 4.52 -11.53
CA LEU A 171 9.79 3.14 -11.94
C LEU A 171 10.23 3.05 -13.40
N ARG A 172 9.69 3.89 -14.29
CA ARG A 172 10.11 3.97 -15.69
C ARG A 172 11.54 4.51 -15.83
N GLU A 173 11.92 5.48 -15.00
CA GLU A 173 13.30 6.00 -14.95
C GLU A 173 14.29 4.96 -14.41
N ILE A 174 13.91 4.23 -13.37
CA ILE A 174 14.76 3.22 -12.71
C ILE A 174 14.97 2.01 -13.63
N LEU A 175 13.92 1.49 -14.23
CA LEU A 175 13.90 0.19 -14.93
C LEU A 175 14.00 0.32 -16.44
N GLY A 176 13.63 1.47 -17.00
CA GLY A 176 13.40 1.65 -18.43
C GLY A 176 11.97 1.28 -18.84
N SER A 177 11.52 1.83 -19.98
CA SER A 177 10.16 1.61 -20.48
C SER A 177 9.89 0.16 -20.88
N GLY A 178 10.86 -0.51 -21.52
CA GLY A 178 10.72 -1.92 -21.94
C GLY A 178 10.51 -2.88 -20.76
N PRO A 179 11.41 -2.94 -19.78
CA PRO A 179 11.24 -3.80 -18.59
C PRO A 179 9.98 -3.48 -17.79
N LEU A 180 9.60 -2.20 -17.65
CA LEU A 180 8.36 -1.85 -16.96
C LEU A 180 7.11 -2.34 -17.73
N GLN A 181 7.13 -2.28 -19.06
CA GLN A 181 6.08 -2.83 -19.90
C GLN A 181 6.02 -4.36 -19.79
N GLU A 182 7.15 -5.04 -19.72
CA GLU A 182 7.20 -6.48 -19.48
C GLU A 182 6.61 -6.86 -18.11
N LEU A 183 6.95 -6.13 -17.05
CA LEU A 183 6.34 -6.31 -15.72
C LEU A 183 4.81 -6.13 -15.77
N THR A 184 4.32 -5.21 -16.58
CA THR A 184 2.88 -4.96 -16.74
C THR A 184 2.22 -6.13 -17.49
N THR A 185 2.76 -6.55 -18.61
CA THR A 185 2.24 -7.64 -19.44
C THR A 185 2.28 -8.98 -18.72
N SER A 186 3.34 -9.26 -17.98
CA SER A 186 3.49 -10.45 -17.13
C SER A 186 2.71 -10.38 -15.83
N ARG A 187 1.91 -9.33 -15.60
CA ARG A 187 1.14 -9.10 -14.40
C ARG A 187 1.98 -9.04 -13.11
N ARG A 188 3.25 -8.70 -13.22
CA ARG A 188 4.15 -8.46 -12.09
C ARG A 188 4.08 -7.02 -11.59
N TYR A 189 3.62 -6.06 -12.39
CA TYR A 189 3.32 -4.69 -11.99
C TYR A 189 1.81 -4.48 -11.93
N ARG A 190 1.27 -4.28 -10.74
CA ARG A 190 -0.18 -4.15 -10.51
C ARG A 190 -0.49 -2.90 -9.71
N ARG A 191 -1.62 -2.27 -10.01
CA ARG A 191 -2.05 -1.03 -9.36
C ARG A 191 -3.52 -1.10 -8.96
N ASP A 192 -3.82 -0.66 -7.75
CA ASP A 192 -5.16 -0.36 -7.24
C ASP A 192 -5.17 1.08 -6.73
N VAL A 193 -5.60 2.01 -7.59
CA VAL A 193 -5.49 3.45 -7.36
C VAL A 193 -6.83 4.14 -7.55
N TYR A 194 -7.17 5.05 -6.66
CA TYR A 194 -8.47 5.71 -6.54
C TYR A 194 -8.36 7.20 -6.24
#